data_965c4c6491e919fbc2b92ec1d8812bc2
#
_entry.id   965c4c6491e919fbc2b92ec1d8812bc2
#
_cell.length_a   1.000
_cell.length_b   1.000
_cell.length_c   1.000
_cell.angle_alpha   90.00
_cell.angle_beta   90.00
_cell.angle_gamma   90.00
#
_symmetry.space_group_name_H-M   'P 1'
#
loop_
_entity.id
_entity.type
_entity.pdbx_description
1 polymer ?
#
loop_
_entity_poly.entity_id
_entity_poly.type
_entity_poly.pdbx_seq_one_letter_code
_entity_poly.pdbx_strand_id
1 'polypeptide(L)'
;SVCDLPESLIREFGISICPYYVCTDHGRFRDGEELRTDELLLHMAEGQTDYSQPPDVEDYERFFAEKLTEAQNVLHITMAKHVSQGYYNALEAAKSFENVTVLDSGHLSSSMGLMVLCASYMAERHFSKGEIVKNMKRLRRHISSAFIIDNTEMMCQAGKISRRVQIFCDALLLHPVIVLRKSRMVVGSMRTGDFAHMAKSYTKRVFLDSRNIDRRILFITYAGMDDQRLQYIRDLVQQYCPFERIYMQKASSAIASNCGPGSFGLLFMKKNEIVLNLSQASRPEETD
;
A
#
# COMPACT_ATOMS: atom_id res chain seq x y z
N SER A 1 3.34 -8.66 -2.88
CA SER A 1 4.13 -7.43 -3.14
C SER A 1 3.38 -6.18 -2.71
N VAL A 2 2.09 -6.12 -2.96
CA VAL A 2 1.22 -4.93 -2.76
C VAL A 2 1.04 -4.44 -1.30
N CYS A 3 1.90 -4.86 -0.37
CA CYS A 3 1.97 -4.30 0.99
C CYS A 3 2.97 -3.14 1.13
N ASP A 4 3.75 -2.88 0.09
CA ASP A 4 4.71 -1.78 -0.01
C ASP A 4 5.46 -1.52 1.32
N LEU A 5 6.20 -2.53 1.77
CA LEU A 5 7.08 -2.45 2.93
C LEU A 5 8.54 -2.38 2.48
N PRO A 6 9.38 -1.65 3.20
CA PRO A 6 10.83 -1.73 3.01
C PRO A 6 11.34 -3.16 3.18
N GLU A 7 12.31 -3.55 2.37
CA GLU A 7 12.90 -4.88 2.44
C GLU A 7 13.52 -5.20 3.80
N SER A 8 14.07 -4.17 4.47
CA SER A 8 14.58 -4.29 5.83
C SER A 8 13.51 -4.77 6.82
N LEU A 9 12.29 -4.22 6.73
CA LEU A 9 11.17 -4.65 7.57
C LEU A 9 10.62 -6.03 7.18
N ILE A 10 10.61 -6.35 5.89
CA ILE A 10 10.21 -7.69 5.40
C ILE A 10 11.12 -8.74 6.00
N ARG A 11 12.43 -8.53 5.93
CA ARG A 11 13.43 -9.46 6.48
C ARG A 11 13.38 -9.52 8.01
N GLU A 12 13.33 -8.36 8.67
CA GLU A 12 13.32 -8.28 10.13
C GLU A 12 12.14 -9.02 10.75
N PHE A 13 10.96 -8.87 10.15
CA PHE A 13 9.73 -9.48 10.65
C PHE A 13 9.39 -10.84 10.01
N GLY A 14 10.32 -11.44 9.26
CA GLY A 14 10.13 -12.75 8.63
C GLY A 14 8.89 -12.82 7.73
N ILE A 15 8.58 -11.73 6.99
CA ILE A 15 7.39 -11.62 6.16
C ILE A 15 7.64 -12.28 4.81
N SER A 16 6.79 -13.23 4.43
CA SER A 16 6.82 -13.83 3.09
C SER A 16 5.93 -13.06 2.14
N ILE A 17 6.44 -12.77 0.95
CA ILE A 17 5.72 -12.01 -0.08
C ILE A 17 5.20 -12.95 -1.16
N CYS A 18 3.89 -12.89 -1.43
CA CYS A 18 3.30 -13.47 -2.63
C CYS A 18 3.19 -12.34 -3.68
N PRO A 19 3.97 -12.38 -4.78
CA PRO A 19 4.01 -11.30 -5.74
C PRO A 19 2.73 -11.22 -6.56
N TYR A 20 2.27 -10.00 -6.82
CA TYR A 20 1.33 -9.72 -7.88
C TYR A 20 2.05 -9.80 -9.22
N TYR A 21 1.30 -9.69 -10.29
CA TYR A 21 1.85 -9.59 -11.63
C TYR A 21 1.55 -8.22 -12.22
N VAL A 22 2.45 -7.77 -13.07
CA VAL A 22 2.24 -6.66 -13.99
C VAL A 22 2.23 -7.24 -15.39
N CYS A 23 1.16 -6.98 -16.11
CA CYS A 23 0.97 -7.39 -17.48
C CYS A 23 1.24 -6.20 -18.40
N THR A 24 2.18 -6.37 -19.29
CA THR A 24 2.56 -5.43 -20.35
C THR A 24 2.29 -6.08 -21.70
N ASP A 25 2.48 -5.37 -22.80
CA ASP A 25 2.47 -5.94 -24.15
C ASP A 25 3.61 -6.95 -24.39
N HIS A 26 4.66 -6.93 -23.55
CA HIS A 26 5.79 -7.87 -23.61
C HIS A 26 5.61 -9.14 -22.77
N GLY A 27 4.59 -9.19 -21.92
CA GLY A 27 4.32 -10.36 -21.10
C GLY A 27 3.79 -10.08 -19.71
N ARG A 28 3.82 -11.11 -18.87
CA ARG A 28 3.38 -11.12 -17.48
C ARG A 28 4.61 -11.23 -16.57
N PHE A 29 4.86 -10.26 -15.75
CA PHE A 29 6.06 -10.12 -14.91
C PHE A 29 5.68 -10.10 -13.43
N ARG A 30 6.48 -10.75 -12.59
CA ARG A 30 6.32 -10.69 -11.13
C ARG A 30 6.71 -9.31 -10.61
N ASP A 31 5.78 -8.68 -9.89
CA ASP A 31 5.94 -7.36 -9.31
C ASP A 31 7.06 -7.33 -8.25
N GLY A 32 8.05 -6.49 -8.47
CA GLY A 32 9.20 -6.29 -7.60
C GLY A 32 10.34 -7.30 -7.78
N GLU A 33 10.10 -8.42 -8.48
CA GLU A 33 11.11 -9.44 -8.80
C GLU A 33 11.63 -9.31 -10.24
N GLU A 34 10.72 -9.28 -11.21
CA GLU A 34 11.00 -9.27 -12.64
C GLU A 34 10.77 -7.92 -13.29
N LEU A 35 9.93 -7.07 -12.70
CA LEU A 35 9.67 -5.70 -13.15
C LEU A 35 9.64 -4.75 -11.96
N ARG A 36 10.47 -3.70 -12.03
CA ARG A 36 10.53 -2.64 -11.02
C ARG A 36 9.65 -1.46 -11.39
N THR A 37 9.22 -0.72 -10.38
CA THR A 37 8.31 0.43 -10.54
C THR A 37 8.84 1.49 -11.51
N ASP A 38 10.15 1.77 -11.50
CA ASP A 38 10.74 2.79 -12.39
C ASP A 38 10.67 2.34 -13.86
N GLU A 39 10.93 1.06 -14.14
CA GLU A 39 10.83 0.48 -15.47
C GLU A 39 9.37 0.51 -15.97
N LEU A 40 8.42 0.14 -15.11
CA LEU A 40 7.00 0.25 -15.41
C LEU A 40 6.59 1.68 -15.76
N LEU A 41 7.00 2.66 -14.97
CA LEU A 41 6.63 4.06 -15.20
C LEU A 41 7.23 4.62 -16.49
N LEU A 42 8.40 4.14 -16.92
CA LEU A 42 8.97 4.45 -18.24
C LEU A 42 8.11 3.87 -19.37
N HIS A 43 7.72 2.59 -19.29
CA HIS A 43 6.82 1.96 -20.26
C HIS A 43 5.49 2.72 -20.38
N MET A 44 4.90 3.09 -19.24
CA MET A 44 3.66 3.86 -19.23
C MET A 44 3.83 5.26 -19.85
N ALA A 45 4.98 5.91 -19.65
CA ALA A 45 5.29 7.20 -20.27
C ALA A 45 5.42 7.11 -21.79
N GLU A 46 5.78 5.95 -22.34
CA GLU A 46 5.80 5.63 -23.77
C GLU A 46 4.39 5.32 -24.34
N GLY A 47 3.36 5.40 -23.50
CA GLY A 47 1.95 5.21 -23.92
C GLY A 47 1.50 3.75 -23.95
N GLN A 48 2.26 2.85 -23.34
CA GLN A 48 1.89 1.43 -23.21
C GLN A 48 0.80 1.24 -22.15
N THR A 49 -0.07 0.25 -22.36
CA THR A 49 -1.16 -0.05 -21.42
C THR A 49 -0.75 -1.20 -20.50
N ASP A 50 -0.28 -0.84 -19.31
CA ASP A 50 0.13 -1.80 -18.31
C ASP A 50 -0.94 -1.91 -17.23
N TYR A 51 -1.18 -3.12 -16.74
CA TYR A 51 -2.15 -3.36 -15.67
C TYR A 51 -1.66 -4.42 -14.68
N SER A 52 -2.10 -4.27 -13.43
CA SER A 52 -1.80 -5.24 -12.39
C SER A 52 -2.81 -6.39 -12.34
N GLN A 53 -2.31 -7.60 -12.11
CA GLN A 53 -3.10 -8.82 -11.96
C GLN A 53 -2.73 -9.51 -10.64
N PRO A 54 -3.72 -9.93 -9.84
CA PRO A 54 -3.42 -10.76 -8.67
C PRO A 54 -2.95 -12.15 -9.08
N PRO A 55 -2.24 -12.88 -8.19
CA PRO A 55 -1.98 -14.30 -8.34
C PRO A 55 -3.29 -15.08 -8.58
N ASP A 56 -3.24 -16.13 -9.40
CA ASP A 56 -4.36 -17.04 -9.56
C ASP A 56 -4.43 -18.06 -8.41
N VAL A 57 -5.40 -18.97 -8.46
CA VAL A 57 -5.61 -19.95 -7.39
C VAL A 57 -4.40 -20.89 -7.27
N GLU A 58 -3.85 -21.33 -8.40
CA GLU A 58 -2.70 -22.25 -8.46
C GLU A 58 -1.41 -21.59 -7.94
N ASP A 59 -1.22 -20.30 -8.21
CA ASP A 59 -0.11 -19.51 -7.66
C ASP A 59 -0.17 -19.49 -6.12
N TYR A 60 -1.38 -19.24 -5.57
CA TYR A 60 -1.59 -19.26 -4.12
C TYR A 60 -1.42 -20.65 -3.52
N GLU A 61 -1.90 -21.70 -4.17
CA GLU A 61 -1.73 -23.08 -3.69
C GLU A 61 -0.24 -23.44 -3.59
N ARG A 62 0.54 -23.13 -4.62
CA ARG A 62 2.00 -23.32 -4.59
C ARG A 62 2.67 -22.54 -3.47
N PHE A 63 2.31 -21.28 -3.31
CA PHE A 63 2.85 -20.42 -2.26
C PHE A 63 2.49 -20.93 -0.86
N PHE A 64 1.25 -21.34 -0.63
CA PHE A 64 0.82 -21.87 0.67
C PHE A 64 1.49 -23.23 0.97
N ALA A 65 1.59 -24.11 0.00
CA ALA A 65 2.28 -25.39 0.15
C ALA A 65 3.75 -25.19 0.54
N GLU A 66 4.45 -24.26 -0.14
CA GLU A 66 5.84 -23.90 0.19
C GLU A 66 5.94 -23.38 1.63
N LYS A 67 5.11 -22.43 2.01
CA LYS A 67 5.21 -21.82 3.35
C LYS A 67 4.81 -22.75 4.49
N LEU A 68 3.98 -23.75 4.23
CA LEU A 68 3.64 -24.79 5.21
C LEU A 68 4.79 -25.83 5.41
N THR A 69 5.84 -25.82 4.57
CA THR A 69 7.06 -26.58 4.87
C THR A 69 7.90 -25.90 5.96
N GLU A 70 7.77 -24.59 6.12
CA GLU A 70 8.55 -23.75 7.03
C GLU A 70 7.79 -23.45 8.34
N ALA A 71 6.45 -23.49 8.31
CA ALA A 71 5.59 -23.08 9.42
C ALA A 71 4.35 -23.97 9.59
N GLN A 72 3.92 -24.16 10.83
CA GLN A 72 2.70 -24.95 11.12
C GLN A 72 1.40 -24.27 10.65
N ASN A 73 1.37 -22.95 10.60
CA ASN A 73 0.20 -22.16 10.20
C ASN A 73 0.63 -20.98 9.33
N VAL A 74 -0.19 -20.67 8.33
CA VAL A 74 -0.03 -19.50 7.47
C VAL A 74 -1.20 -18.55 7.68
N LEU A 75 -0.92 -17.29 8.00
CA LEU A 75 -1.88 -16.20 7.95
C LEU A 75 -1.57 -15.33 6.73
N HIS A 76 -2.37 -15.46 5.69
CA HIS A 76 -2.25 -14.67 4.48
C HIS A 76 -3.13 -13.42 4.55
N ILE A 77 -2.50 -12.23 4.51
CA ILE A 77 -3.20 -10.94 4.53
C ILE A 77 -3.23 -10.39 3.10
N THR A 78 -4.44 -10.15 2.59
CA THR A 78 -4.65 -9.73 1.21
C THR A 78 -4.97 -8.24 1.10
N MET A 79 -4.80 -7.69 -0.09
CA MET A 79 -5.41 -6.42 -0.48
C MET A 79 -6.93 -6.47 -0.27
N ALA A 80 -7.53 -5.29 -0.06
CA ALA A 80 -8.98 -5.14 0.14
C ALA A 80 -9.79 -5.91 -0.92
N LYS A 81 -10.69 -6.76 -0.48
CA LYS A 81 -11.48 -7.68 -1.32
C LYS A 81 -12.35 -7.03 -2.40
N HIS A 82 -12.66 -5.74 -2.24
CA HIS A 82 -13.41 -4.98 -3.25
C HIS A 82 -12.50 -4.19 -4.19
N VAL A 83 -11.19 -4.28 -4.02
CA VAL A 83 -10.18 -3.65 -4.88
C VAL A 83 -9.53 -4.69 -5.80
N SER A 84 -9.34 -5.92 -5.31
CA SER A 84 -8.67 -6.97 -6.06
C SER A 84 -9.36 -8.32 -5.93
N GLN A 85 -9.32 -9.11 -6.98
CA GLN A 85 -9.74 -10.52 -7.01
C GLN A 85 -8.82 -11.40 -6.14
N GLY A 86 -7.60 -10.95 -5.79
CA GLY A 86 -6.62 -11.73 -5.05
C GLY A 86 -7.12 -12.29 -3.71
N TYR A 87 -8.04 -11.59 -3.02
CA TYR A 87 -8.69 -12.15 -1.83
C TYR A 87 -9.48 -13.42 -2.13
N TYR A 88 -10.26 -13.44 -3.19
CA TYR A 88 -11.11 -14.57 -3.54
C TYR A 88 -10.30 -15.74 -4.08
N ASN A 89 -9.24 -15.46 -4.87
CA ASN A 89 -8.32 -16.48 -5.34
C ASN A 89 -7.57 -17.15 -4.17
N ALA A 90 -7.04 -16.34 -3.24
CA ALA A 90 -6.39 -16.84 -2.04
C ALA A 90 -7.34 -17.64 -1.14
N LEU A 91 -8.61 -17.21 -1.03
CA LEU A 91 -9.61 -17.91 -0.24
C LEU A 91 -9.97 -19.26 -0.87
N GLU A 92 -10.05 -19.34 -2.19
CA GLU A 92 -10.28 -20.58 -2.92
C GLU A 92 -9.12 -21.56 -2.72
N ALA A 93 -7.88 -21.10 -2.95
CA ALA A 93 -6.67 -21.89 -2.72
C ALA A 93 -6.56 -22.41 -1.29
N ALA A 94 -6.94 -21.60 -0.31
CA ALA A 94 -6.89 -21.99 1.10
C ALA A 94 -7.80 -23.16 1.48
N LYS A 95 -8.79 -23.51 0.66
CA LYS A 95 -9.66 -24.67 0.91
C LYS A 95 -8.90 -26.01 0.88
N SER A 96 -7.79 -26.05 0.17
CA SER A 96 -6.89 -27.22 0.08
C SER A 96 -6.02 -27.42 1.34
N PHE A 97 -6.07 -26.49 2.31
CA PHE A 97 -5.17 -26.49 3.47
C PHE A 97 -5.90 -26.16 4.78
N GLU A 98 -5.79 -27.02 5.78
CA GLU A 98 -6.40 -26.82 7.11
C GLU A 98 -5.72 -25.67 7.90
N ASN A 99 -4.43 -25.46 7.65
CA ASN A 99 -3.59 -24.55 8.43
C ASN A 99 -3.38 -23.17 7.77
N VAL A 100 -4.08 -22.88 6.66
CA VAL A 100 -4.04 -21.55 6.01
C VAL A 100 -5.26 -20.73 6.43
N THR A 101 -5.04 -19.49 6.79
CA THR A 101 -6.09 -18.50 7.06
C THR A 101 -5.90 -17.29 6.18
N VAL A 102 -6.92 -16.91 5.42
CA VAL A 102 -6.93 -15.72 4.58
C VAL A 102 -7.69 -14.59 5.27
N LEU A 103 -7.06 -13.41 5.33
CA LEU A 103 -7.64 -12.21 5.96
C LEU A 103 -7.69 -11.05 4.97
N ASP A 104 -8.89 -10.52 4.72
CA ASP A 104 -9.09 -9.25 4.02
C ASP A 104 -8.57 -8.09 4.89
N SER A 105 -7.51 -7.42 4.45
CA SER A 105 -6.99 -6.24 5.16
C SER A 105 -7.97 -5.08 5.15
N GLY A 106 -8.81 -4.98 4.12
CA GLY A 106 -9.61 -3.80 3.83
C GLY A 106 -8.78 -2.60 3.36
N HIS A 107 -7.49 -2.81 3.11
CA HIS A 107 -6.50 -1.81 2.75
C HIS A 107 -5.68 -2.25 1.53
N LEU A 108 -4.72 -1.41 1.13
CA LEU A 108 -3.74 -1.68 0.09
C LEU A 108 -2.43 -0.95 0.44
N SER A 109 -1.35 -1.25 -0.28
CA SER A 109 -0.08 -0.56 -0.14
C SER A 109 0.45 -0.60 1.30
N SER A 110 1.25 0.33 1.76
CA SER A 110 1.82 0.35 3.12
C SER A 110 0.76 0.41 4.24
N SER A 111 -0.50 0.77 3.95
CA SER A 111 -1.58 0.62 4.92
C SER A 111 -1.96 -0.85 5.18
N MET A 112 -1.89 -1.72 4.17
CA MET A 112 -1.90 -3.16 4.37
C MET A 112 -0.61 -3.62 5.04
N GLY A 113 0.53 -3.06 4.66
CA GLY A 113 1.83 -3.32 5.27
C GLY A 113 1.84 -3.10 6.79
N LEU A 114 1.21 -2.03 7.28
CA LEU A 114 1.04 -1.80 8.72
C LEU A 114 0.28 -2.94 9.41
N MET A 115 -0.72 -3.53 8.77
CA MET A 115 -1.42 -4.70 9.34
C MET A 115 -0.52 -5.93 9.35
N VAL A 116 0.26 -6.14 8.28
CA VAL A 116 1.20 -7.27 8.19
C VAL A 116 2.25 -7.18 9.29
N LEU A 117 2.85 -6.00 9.50
CA LEU A 117 3.79 -5.75 10.60
C LEU A 117 3.18 -6.03 11.97
N CYS A 118 1.93 -5.58 12.22
CA CYS A 118 1.24 -5.86 13.47
C CYS A 118 0.99 -7.35 13.67
N ALA A 119 0.60 -8.07 12.62
CA ALA A 119 0.35 -9.50 12.69
C ALA A 119 1.63 -10.29 12.98
N SER A 120 2.73 -9.96 12.29
CA SER A 120 4.04 -10.58 12.51
C SER A 120 4.55 -10.30 13.93
N TYR A 121 4.48 -9.05 14.39
CA TYR A 121 4.84 -8.67 15.76
C TYR A 121 4.06 -9.46 16.82
N MET A 122 2.77 -9.74 16.59
CA MET A 122 1.97 -10.56 17.50
C MET A 122 2.37 -12.05 17.42
N ALA A 123 2.68 -12.56 16.21
CA ALA A 123 3.13 -13.94 16.02
C ALA A 123 4.45 -14.21 16.75
N GLU A 124 5.43 -13.30 16.67
CA GLU A 124 6.69 -13.36 17.40
C GLU A 124 6.51 -13.41 18.93
N ARG A 125 5.39 -12.86 19.43
CA ARG A 125 5.02 -12.88 20.85
C ARG A 125 4.10 -14.03 21.22
N HIS A 126 4.02 -15.04 20.36
CA HIS A 126 3.26 -16.27 20.59
C HIS A 126 1.76 -16.06 20.80
N PHE A 127 1.18 -14.97 20.26
CA PHE A 127 -0.28 -14.85 20.23
C PHE A 127 -0.87 -15.98 19.36
N SER A 128 -1.97 -16.54 19.80
CA SER A 128 -2.66 -17.54 19.00
C SER A 128 -3.20 -16.96 17.68
N LYS A 129 -3.34 -17.81 16.66
CA LYS A 129 -3.93 -17.45 15.36
C LYS A 129 -5.27 -16.72 15.53
N GLY A 130 -6.11 -17.19 16.43
CA GLY A 130 -7.42 -16.60 16.71
C GLY A 130 -7.33 -15.17 17.26
N GLU A 131 -6.40 -14.92 18.18
CA GLU A 131 -6.15 -13.61 18.74
C GLU A 131 -5.60 -12.64 17.68
N ILE A 132 -4.64 -13.08 16.87
CA ILE A 132 -4.07 -12.27 15.78
C ILE A 132 -5.20 -11.86 14.82
N VAL A 133 -5.99 -12.78 14.32
CA VAL A 133 -7.10 -12.51 13.40
C VAL A 133 -8.13 -11.54 14.02
N LYS A 134 -8.48 -11.74 15.29
CA LYS A 134 -9.41 -10.85 16.03
C LYS A 134 -8.85 -9.43 16.12
N ASN A 135 -7.58 -9.28 16.47
CA ASN A 135 -6.93 -7.99 16.60
C ASN A 135 -6.77 -7.30 15.23
N MET A 136 -6.43 -8.02 14.18
CA MET A 136 -6.34 -7.46 12.83
C MET A 136 -7.70 -6.95 12.32
N LYS A 137 -8.78 -7.66 12.58
CA LYS A 137 -10.15 -7.19 12.26
C LYS A 137 -10.53 -5.90 13.01
N ARG A 138 -10.02 -5.68 14.23
CA ARG A 138 -10.20 -4.43 15.00
C ARG A 138 -9.29 -3.32 14.44
N LEU A 139 -8.00 -3.63 14.24
CA LEU A 139 -6.99 -2.70 13.76
C LEU A 139 -7.35 -2.08 12.40
N ARG A 140 -7.99 -2.82 11.51
CA ARG A 140 -8.43 -2.34 10.20
C ARG A 140 -9.16 -0.99 10.23
N ARG A 141 -9.88 -0.68 11.30
CA ARG A 141 -10.61 0.59 11.47
C ARG A 141 -9.73 1.74 11.94
N HIS A 142 -8.53 1.42 12.41
CA HIS A 142 -7.57 2.36 12.98
C HIS A 142 -6.42 2.71 12.02
N ILE A 143 -6.46 2.19 10.79
CA ILE A 143 -5.47 2.53 9.77
C ILE A 143 -6.01 3.62 8.87
N SER A 144 -5.21 4.64 8.64
CA SER A 144 -5.48 5.70 7.67
C SER A 144 -4.91 5.30 6.32
N SER A 145 -5.77 5.27 5.30
CA SER A 145 -5.40 4.98 3.91
C SER A 145 -5.95 6.10 3.05
N ALA A 146 -5.16 7.13 2.86
CA ALA A 146 -5.46 8.22 1.95
C ALA A 146 -4.25 8.45 1.05
N PHE A 147 -4.49 8.61 -0.24
CA PHE A 147 -3.45 8.97 -1.19
C PHE A 147 -4.01 9.96 -2.20
N ILE A 148 -3.14 10.82 -2.69
CA ILE A 148 -3.48 11.86 -3.66
C ILE A 148 -2.88 11.50 -5.02
N ILE A 149 -3.67 11.68 -6.05
CA ILE A 149 -3.27 11.44 -7.43
C ILE A 149 -2.82 12.78 -8.03
N ASP A 150 -1.59 12.84 -8.52
CA ASP A 150 -1.07 14.03 -9.19
C ASP A 150 -1.52 14.07 -10.67
N ASN A 151 -1.33 12.95 -11.38
CA ASN A 151 -1.69 12.82 -12.78
C ASN A 151 -2.93 11.93 -12.96
N THR A 152 -4.00 12.49 -13.50
CA THR A 152 -5.27 11.75 -13.72
C THR A 152 -5.28 10.95 -15.02
N GLU A 153 -4.26 11.08 -15.88
CA GLU A 153 -4.15 10.35 -17.14
C GLU A 153 -4.15 8.83 -16.94
N MET A 154 -3.36 8.35 -15.97
CA MET A 154 -3.29 6.92 -15.63
C MET A 154 -4.64 6.39 -15.16
N MET A 155 -5.40 7.17 -14.41
CA MET A 155 -6.77 6.79 -14.02
C MET A 155 -7.69 6.67 -15.24
N CYS A 156 -7.49 7.51 -16.24
CA CYS A 156 -8.26 7.45 -17.49
C CYS A 156 -7.85 6.22 -18.31
N GLN A 157 -6.56 5.94 -18.48
CA GLN A 157 -6.05 4.76 -19.19
C GLN A 157 -6.51 3.46 -18.52
N ALA A 158 -6.49 3.41 -17.17
CA ALA A 158 -7.00 2.29 -16.39
C ALA A 158 -8.55 2.19 -16.36
N GLY A 159 -9.26 3.02 -17.12
CA GLY A 159 -10.74 3.02 -17.19
C GLY A 159 -11.45 3.44 -15.90
N LYS A 160 -10.74 4.05 -14.95
CA LYS A 160 -11.30 4.50 -13.66
C LYS A 160 -12.10 5.80 -13.79
N ILE A 161 -11.72 6.65 -14.74
CA ILE A 161 -12.41 7.90 -15.09
C ILE A 161 -12.53 8.03 -16.61
N SER A 162 -13.51 8.80 -17.09
CA SER A 162 -13.63 9.08 -18.51
C SER A 162 -12.63 10.15 -18.98
N ARG A 163 -12.30 10.16 -20.26
CA ARG A 163 -11.43 11.17 -20.89
C ARG A 163 -11.92 12.61 -20.63
N ARG A 164 -13.24 12.82 -20.63
CA ARG A 164 -13.83 14.14 -20.34
C ARG A 164 -13.56 14.60 -18.90
N VAL A 165 -13.64 13.68 -17.94
CA VAL A 165 -13.34 13.96 -16.52
C VAL A 165 -11.86 14.25 -16.36
N GLN A 166 -10.98 13.50 -17.02
CA GLN A 166 -9.55 13.76 -17.00
C GLN A 166 -9.23 15.17 -17.51
N ILE A 167 -9.70 15.54 -18.73
CA ILE A 167 -9.47 16.87 -19.30
C ILE A 167 -9.96 17.98 -18.37
N PHE A 168 -11.10 17.77 -17.73
CA PHE A 168 -11.64 18.73 -16.76
C PHE A 168 -10.75 18.86 -15.51
N CYS A 169 -10.26 17.76 -14.97
CA CYS A 169 -9.34 17.76 -13.84
C CYS A 169 -8.04 18.48 -14.19
N ASP A 170 -7.44 18.16 -15.33
CA ASP A 170 -6.17 18.74 -15.77
C ASP A 170 -6.31 20.26 -16.01
N ALA A 171 -7.38 20.69 -16.69
CA ALA A 171 -7.65 22.10 -16.98
C ALA A 171 -7.82 22.97 -15.72
N LEU A 172 -8.34 22.39 -14.62
CA LEU A 172 -8.57 23.06 -13.36
C LEU A 172 -7.53 22.70 -12.29
N LEU A 173 -6.47 21.99 -12.63
CA LEU A 173 -5.46 21.47 -11.70
C LEU A 173 -6.12 20.78 -10.50
N LEU A 174 -7.02 19.84 -10.78
CA LEU A 174 -7.75 19.09 -9.74
C LEU A 174 -7.08 17.76 -9.46
N HIS A 175 -6.73 17.52 -8.21
CA HIS A 175 -6.08 16.31 -7.73
C HIS A 175 -7.03 15.54 -6.82
N PRO A 176 -7.52 14.35 -7.22
CA PRO A 176 -8.39 13.54 -6.40
C PRO A 176 -7.63 12.92 -5.24
N VAL A 177 -8.20 13.02 -4.04
CA VAL A 177 -7.76 12.28 -2.87
C VAL A 177 -8.61 11.02 -2.77
N ILE A 178 -7.95 9.87 -2.95
CA ILE A 178 -8.58 8.56 -2.86
C ILE A 178 -8.48 8.06 -1.42
N VAL A 179 -9.57 7.55 -0.90
CA VAL A 179 -9.64 6.94 0.44
C VAL A 179 -10.34 5.58 0.36
N LEU A 180 -10.01 4.69 1.30
CA LEU A 180 -10.73 3.44 1.44
C LEU A 180 -11.90 3.58 2.42
N ARG A 181 -13.11 3.31 1.93
CA ARG A 181 -14.34 3.24 2.74
C ARG A 181 -15.00 1.88 2.54
N LYS A 182 -15.16 1.12 3.62
CA LYS A 182 -15.73 -0.24 3.56
C LYS A 182 -15.00 -1.11 2.53
N SER A 183 -13.67 -1.07 2.53
CA SER A 183 -12.79 -1.80 1.60
C SER A 183 -12.96 -1.44 0.11
N ARG A 184 -13.54 -0.27 -0.21
CA ARG A 184 -13.69 0.27 -1.57
C ARG A 184 -12.92 1.56 -1.72
N MET A 185 -12.27 1.75 -2.85
CA MET A 185 -11.66 3.03 -3.21
C MET A 185 -12.76 4.01 -3.62
N VAL A 186 -12.74 5.19 -3.02
CA VAL A 186 -13.67 6.28 -3.36
C VAL A 186 -12.91 7.61 -3.36
N VAL A 187 -13.37 8.55 -4.16
CA VAL A 187 -12.88 9.94 -4.08
C VAL A 187 -13.42 10.55 -2.78
N GLY A 188 -12.54 10.79 -1.84
CA GLY A 188 -12.86 11.37 -0.54
C GLY A 188 -12.94 12.90 -0.56
N SER A 189 -12.12 13.54 -1.39
CA SER A 189 -12.07 14.98 -1.61
C SER A 189 -11.22 15.31 -2.83
N MET A 190 -11.21 16.59 -3.22
CA MET A 190 -10.35 17.12 -4.27
C MET A 190 -9.39 18.15 -3.69
N ARG A 191 -8.21 18.29 -4.30
CA ARG A 191 -7.27 19.39 -4.07
C ARG A 191 -7.03 20.11 -5.38
N THR A 192 -6.58 21.35 -5.30
CA THR A 192 -6.37 22.22 -6.46
C THR A 192 -4.97 22.79 -6.45
N GLY A 193 -4.52 23.31 -7.59
CA GLY A 193 -3.28 24.04 -7.74
C GLY A 193 -2.09 23.20 -8.12
N ASP A 194 -0.91 23.78 -8.12
CA ASP A 194 0.34 23.11 -8.40
C ASP A 194 0.69 22.06 -7.32
N PHE A 195 1.76 21.31 -7.56
CA PHE A 195 2.21 20.25 -6.65
C PHE A 195 2.41 20.76 -5.21
N ALA A 196 3.02 21.93 -5.03
CA ALA A 196 3.33 22.45 -3.70
C ALA A 196 2.04 22.79 -2.92
N HIS A 197 1.10 23.46 -3.58
CA HIS A 197 -0.19 23.81 -2.98
C HIS A 197 -1.02 22.54 -2.70
N MET A 198 -1.08 21.64 -3.63
CA MET A 198 -1.77 20.35 -3.53
C MET A 198 -1.23 19.52 -2.36
N ALA A 199 0.10 19.31 -2.29
CA ALA A 199 0.75 18.53 -1.24
C ALA A 199 0.55 19.14 0.15
N LYS A 200 0.69 20.47 0.27
CA LYS A 200 0.45 21.22 1.52
C LYS A 200 -1.00 21.08 1.99
N SER A 201 -1.95 21.30 1.10
CA SER A 201 -3.39 21.22 1.40
C SER A 201 -3.81 19.79 1.79
N TYR A 202 -3.27 18.78 1.10
CA TYR A 202 -3.50 17.37 1.39
C TYR A 202 -2.94 17.01 2.77
N THR A 203 -1.66 17.28 3.03
CA THR A 203 -0.98 16.96 4.29
C THR A 203 -1.67 17.61 5.49
N LYS A 204 -1.99 18.90 5.38
CA LYS A 204 -2.73 19.63 6.42
C LYS A 204 -4.09 18.96 6.71
N ARG A 205 -4.80 18.50 5.69
CA ARG A 205 -6.10 17.84 5.86
C ARG A 205 -5.99 16.46 6.47
N VAL A 206 -5.00 15.67 6.08
CA VAL A 206 -4.76 14.33 6.63
C VAL A 206 -4.47 14.40 8.12
N PHE A 207 -3.71 15.40 8.56
CA PHE A 207 -3.32 15.56 9.96
C PHE A 207 -4.22 16.52 10.78
N LEU A 208 -5.41 16.86 10.28
CA LEU A 208 -6.31 17.78 10.95
C LEU A 208 -6.68 17.32 12.38
N ASP A 209 -6.86 16.03 12.59
CA ASP A 209 -7.09 15.42 13.92
C ASP A 209 -5.83 14.70 14.42
N SER A 210 -4.75 15.48 14.58
CA SER A 210 -3.44 14.93 14.98
C SER A 210 -3.41 14.33 16.39
N ARG A 211 -4.41 14.62 17.24
CA ARG A 211 -4.51 14.06 18.60
C ARG A 211 -4.84 12.57 18.61
N ASN A 212 -5.51 12.09 17.57
CA ASN A 212 -5.90 10.70 17.41
C ASN A 212 -4.89 9.88 16.57
N ILE A 213 -3.74 10.45 16.23
CA ILE A 213 -2.70 9.81 15.43
C ILE A 213 -1.70 9.12 16.35
N ASP A 214 -1.36 7.89 16.01
CA ASP A 214 -0.20 7.18 16.53
C ASP A 214 1.04 7.66 15.78
N ARG A 215 1.90 8.39 16.45
CA ARG A 215 3.05 9.06 15.83
C ARG A 215 4.31 8.22 15.74
N ARG A 216 4.23 6.93 16.05
CA ARG A 216 5.43 6.06 16.02
C ARG A 216 5.91 5.81 14.61
N ILE A 217 4.99 5.56 13.65
CA ILE A 217 5.34 5.19 12.28
C ILE A 217 4.43 5.90 11.28
N LEU A 218 5.07 6.47 10.26
CA LEU A 218 4.43 6.94 9.03
C LEU A 218 5.12 6.30 7.83
N PHE A 219 4.35 5.80 6.89
CA PHE A 219 4.81 5.54 5.54
C PHE A 219 4.39 6.69 4.62
N ILE A 220 5.37 7.30 3.96
CA ILE A 220 5.17 8.16 2.80
C ILE A 220 5.39 7.27 1.58
N THR A 221 4.30 6.74 1.04
CA THR A 221 4.38 5.84 -0.13
C THR A 221 4.09 6.62 -1.39
N TYR A 222 4.97 6.52 -2.38
CA TYR A 222 4.96 7.37 -3.58
C TYR A 222 5.25 6.57 -4.86
N ALA A 223 4.85 7.12 -6.01
CA ALA A 223 5.15 6.59 -7.33
C ALA A 223 5.81 7.68 -8.18
N GLY A 224 6.98 7.38 -8.77
CA GLY A 224 7.66 8.23 -9.76
C GLY A 224 7.79 9.69 -9.32
N MET A 225 8.60 9.96 -8.30
CA MET A 225 8.76 11.29 -7.70
C MET A 225 10.25 11.59 -7.49
N ASP A 226 10.65 12.82 -7.77
CA ASP A 226 12.01 13.32 -7.54
C ASP A 226 12.26 13.61 -6.04
N ASP A 227 13.55 13.69 -5.68
CA ASP A 227 13.99 13.88 -4.30
C ASP A 227 13.56 15.24 -3.72
N GLN A 228 13.46 16.27 -4.54
CA GLN A 228 13.04 17.60 -4.10
C GLN A 228 11.58 17.58 -3.64
N ARG A 229 10.70 16.94 -4.39
CA ARG A 229 9.29 16.75 -4.02
C ARG A 229 9.15 15.86 -2.79
N LEU A 230 9.93 14.78 -2.71
CA LEU A 230 9.95 13.88 -1.55
C LEU A 230 10.38 14.62 -0.29
N GLN A 231 11.46 15.42 -0.36
CA GLN A 231 11.91 16.23 0.76
C GLN A 231 10.84 17.25 1.18
N TYR A 232 10.19 17.91 0.22
CA TYR A 232 9.11 18.85 0.51
C TYR A 232 7.94 18.19 1.27
N ILE A 233 7.53 16.98 0.86
CA ILE A 233 6.49 16.22 1.58
C ILE A 233 6.95 15.90 3.00
N ARG A 234 8.19 15.46 3.17
CA ARG A 234 8.78 15.15 4.48
C ARG A 234 8.77 16.38 5.40
N ASP A 235 9.14 17.55 4.88
CA ASP A 235 9.12 18.81 5.62
C ASP A 235 7.70 19.21 6.04
N LEU A 236 6.71 19.03 5.17
CA LEU A 236 5.30 19.25 5.50
C LEU A 236 4.84 18.31 6.62
N VAL A 237 5.25 17.04 6.58
CA VAL A 237 4.94 16.09 7.65
C VAL A 237 5.54 16.56 8.98
N GLN A 238 6.81 16.95 8.99
CA GLN A 238 7.47 17.47 10.20
C GLN A 238 6.77 18.72 10.73
N GLN A 239 6.33 19.59 9.85
CA GLN A 239 5.62 20.82 10.23
C GLN A 239 4.25 20.56 10.85
N TYR A 240 3.45 19.64 10.29
CA TYR A 240 2.06 19.44 10.69
C TYR A 240 1.85 18.33 11.73
N CYS A 241 2.62 17.26 11.66
CA CYS A 241 2.51 16.11 12.55
C CYS A 241 3.81 15.32 12.55
N PRO A 242 4.80 15.66 13.39
CA PRO A 242 6.06 14.93 13.45
C PRO A 242 5.84 13.49 13.94
N PHE A 243 6.52 12.55 13.27
CA PHE A 243 6.53 11.12 13.60
C PHE A 243 7.92 10.70 14.10
N GLU A 244 7.96 9.67 14.94
CA GLU A 244 9.23 9.09 15.45
C GLU A 244 10.01 8.43 14.32
N ARG A 245 9.31 7.75 13.39
CA ARG A 245 9.90 7.10 12.21
C ARG A 245 9.07 7.39 10.97
N ILE A 246 9.74 7.81 9.92
CA ILE A 246 9.15 8.06 8.60
C ILE A 246 9.88 7.15 7.61
N TYR A 247 9.13 6.25 6.98
CA TYR A 247 9.61 5.43 5.88
C TYR A 247 9.19 6.05 4.56
N MET A 248 10.19 6.39 3.73
CA MET A 248 9.99 6.79 2.35
C MET A 248 9.90 5.51 1.52
N GLN A 249 8.70 5.12 1.10
CA GLN A 249 8.47 3.84 0.44
C GLN A 249 8.03 4.04 -1.00
N LYS A 250 8.78 3.51 -1.95
CA LYS A 250 8.34 3.45 -3.33
C LYS A 250 7.18 2.44 -3.44
N ALA A 251 6.09 2.84 -4.08
CA ALA A 251 4.97 1.93 -4.36
C ALA A 251 5.42 0.80 -5.28
N SER A 252 4.91 -0.40 -5.08
CA SER A 252 5.13 -1.53 -5.99
C SER A 252 4.59 -1.23 -7.39
N SER A 253 5.09 -1.93 -8.40
CA SER A 253 4.66 -1.74 -9.78
C SER A 253 3.15 -1.98 -9.93
N ALA A 254 2.62 -2.99 -9.22
CA ALA A 254 1.18 -3.27 -9.20
C ALA A 254 0.34 -2.13 -8.60
N ILE A 255 0.86 -1.36 -7.66
CA ILE A 255 0.19 -0.17 -7.10
C ILE A 255 0.40 1.04 -8.01
N ALA A 256 1.64 1.28 -8.46
CA ALA A 256 2.00 2.42 -9.29
C ALA A 256 1.26 2.45 -10.63
N SER A 257 1.02 1.28 -11.26
CA SER A 257 0.23 1.16 -12.50
C SER A 257 -1.20 1.74 -12.40
N ASN A 258 -1.73 1.87 -11.18
CA ASN A 258 -3.08 2.37 -10.94
C ASN A 258 -3.14 3.84 -10.50
N CYS A 259 -2.05 4.41 -10.00
CA CYS A 259 -2.03 5.78 -9.48
C CYS A 259 -1.14 6.75 -10.28
N GLY A 260 -0.19 6.23 -11.07
CA GLY A 260 0.70 7.02 -11.90
C GLY A 260 1.74 7.85 -11.14
N PRO A 261 2.68 8.46 -11.90
CA PRO A 261 3.76 9.24 -11.32
C PRO A 261 3.26 10.49 -10.60
N GLY A 262 4.03 10.95 -9.61
CA GLY A 262 3.72 12.11 -8.78
C GLY A 262 2.72 11.83 -7.66
N SER A 263 2.06 10.66 -7.66
CA SER A 263 1.08 10.30 -6.64
C SER A 263 1.76 9.86 -5.35
N PHE A 264 1.16 10.20 -4.19
CA PHE A 264 1.68 9.74 -2.90
C PHE A 264 0.58 9.58 -1.85
N GLY A 265 0.88 8.80 -0.82
CA GLY A 265 0.01 8.56 0.33
C GLY A 265 0.72 8.79 1.65
N LEU A 266 -0.04 9.24 2.65
CA LEU A 266 0.40 9.35 4.04
C LEU A 266 -0.35 8.28 4.85
N LEU A 267 0.36 7.18 5.17
CA LEU A 267 -0.23 5.95 5.69
C LEU A 267 0.28 5.69 7.10
N PHE A 268 -0.63 5.68 8.06
CA PHE A 268 -0.31 5.59 9.49
C PHE A 268 -1.44 4.92 10.27
N MET A 269 -1.16 4.61 11.52
CA MET A 269 -2.18 4.14 12.45
C MET A 269 -2.77 5.29 13.27
N LYS A 270 -4.05 5.18 13.58
CA LYS A 270 -4.68 5.96 14.66
C LYS A 270 -4.40 5.27 16.00
N LYS A 271 -4.48 6.01 17.08
CA LYS A 271 -4.34 5.46 18.44
C LYS A 271 -5.26 4.26 18.64
N ASN A 272 -4.70 3.17 19.10
CA ASN A 272 -5.40 1.92 19.35
C ASN A 272 -4.68 1.15 20.47
N GLU A 273 -5.29 0.03 20.92
CA GLU A 273 -4.75 -0.80 22.00
C GLU A 273 -3.58 -1.71 21.55
N ILE A 274 -3.38 -1.86 20.23
CA ILE A 274 -2.31 -2.69 19.67
C ILE A 274 -1.06 -1.83 19.59
N VAL A 275 -0.11 -2.09 20.48
CA VAL A 275 1.15 -1.37 20.53
C VAL A 275 2.18 -2.09 19.69
N LEU A 276 2.54 -1.53 18.52
CA LEU A 276 3.74 -1.91 17.78
C LEU A 276 4.95 -1.30 18.48
N ASN A 277 5.74 -2.11 19.14
CA ASN A 277 7.04 -1.69 19.63
C ASN A 277 8.10 -2.04 18.58
N LEU A 278 8.33 -1.16 17.63
CA LEU A 278 9.40 -1.28 16.63
C LEU A 278 10.72 -0.66 17.13
N SER A 279 10.89 -0.50 18.43
CA SER A 279 12.13 0.05 19.00
C SER A 279 13.36 -0.82 18.73
N GLN A 280 13.18 -2.06 18.31
CA GLN A 280 14.24 -2.98 17.89
C GLN A 280 14.47 -2.99 16.37
N ALA A 281 13.58 -2.37 15.58
CA ALA A 281 13.77 -2.27 14.14
C ALA A 281 15.00 -1.40 13.83
N SER A 282 15.89 -1.90 12.99
CA SER A 282 17.05 -1.18 12.48
C SER A 282 16.64 0.23 12.03
N ARG A 283 17.48 1.22 12.29
CA ARG A 283 17.28 2.56 11.73
C ARG A 283 17.18 2.43 10.21
N PRO A 284 16.29 3.17 9.54
CA PRO A 284 16.31 3.21 8.07
C PRO A 284 17.74 3.53 7.64
N GLU A 285 18.31 2.68 6.78
CA GLU A 285 19.54 3.04 6.09
C GLU A 285 19.23 4.34 5.34
N GLU A 286 19.95 5.40 5.68
CA GLU A 286 20.00 6.60 4.84
C GLU A 286 20.59 6.12 3.53
N THR A 287 19.74 5.90 2.55
CA THR A 287 20.19 5.64 1.17
C THR A 287 20.76 6.94 0.65
N ASP A 288 22.10 6.95 0.54
CA ASP A 288 22.87 7.94 -0.25
C ASP A 288 22.39 7.98 -1.71
#